data_10d72a75a59e350055aa12d164dca942
#
_entry.id   10d72a75a59e350055aa12d164dca942
#
_cell.length_a   1.000
_cell.length_b   1.000
_cell.length_c   1.000
_cell.angle_alpha   90.00
_cell.angle_beta   90.00
_cell.angle_gamma   90.00
#
_symmetry.space_group_name_H-M   'P 1'
#
loop_
_entity.id
_entity.type
_entity.pdbx_description
1 polymer ?
#
loop_
_entity_poly.entity_id
_entity_poly.type
_entity_poly.pdbx_seq_one_letter_code
_entity_poly.pdbx_strand_id
1 'polypeptide(L)'
;MALVFIDLDGTLIEGTGSERLFFCFLLKERLLGPLQAASFLSFAVRYLPRFGADVWKKNKAYLAGLQERDVHEAARVFAGECLSKSIRREMKERIARHRHEGDETILLTGSLLALAEPLARHAGIDRVAATICAAENGRFEALPPLVHPFRGEKRHIAESMCREKGVALRECAAYGDSIHDLPLLEAVGTAVAVHPDRRLEKIARRRLWEIL
;
A
#
# COMPACT_ATOMS: atom_id res chain seq x y z
N MET A 1 13.23 -19.83 4.30
CA MET A 1 12.77 -18.71 3.46
C MET A 1 11.39 -18.34 3.97
N ALA A 2 11.28 -17.23 4.67
CA ALA A 2 10.02 -16.68 5.15
C ALA A 2 9.52 -15.57 4.21
N LEU A 3 8.26 -15.15 4.38
CA LEU A 3 7.72 -13.97 3.72
C LEU A 3 7.77 -12.78 4.68
N VAL A 4 8.13 -11.62 4.17
CA VAL A 4 8.24 -10.38 4.95
C VAL A 4 7.32 -9.33 4.34
N PHE A 5 6.25 -9.00 5.05
CA PHE A 5 5.24 -8.06 4.61
C PHE A 5 5.55 -6.65 5.13
N ILE A 6 5.58 -5.67 4.26
CA ILE A 6 5.96 -4.29 4.59
C ILE A 6 4.85 -3.35 4.11
N ASP A 7 4.30 -2.53 4.99
CA ASP A 7 3.40 -1.45 4.59
C ASP A 7 4.17 -0.29 3.94
N LEU A 8 3.49 0.56 3.20
CA LEU A 8 4.08 1.68 2.49
C LEU A 8 4.08 2.97 3.32
N ASP A 9 2.89 3.54 3.50
CA ASP A 9 2.70 4.88 4.07
C ASP A 9 2.92 4.89 5.57
N GLY A 10 3.87 5.66 6.08
CA GLY A 10 4.24 5.68 7.50
C GLY A 10 5.26 4.60 7.87
N THR A 11 5.33 3.51 7.13
CA THR A 11 6.23 2.37 7.38
C THR A 11 7.46 2.42 6.48
N LEU A 12 7.36 2.09 5.19
CA LEU A 12 8.48 2.12 4.25
C LEU A 12 8.93 3.55 3.97
N ILE A 13 7.97 4.46 3.77
CA ILE A 13 8.22 5.89 3.54
C ILE A 13 7.78 6.72 4.73
N GLU A 14 8.48 7.82 4.95
CA GLU A 14 8.08 8.82 5.94
C GLU A 14 6.79 9.53 5.52
N GLY A 15 5.98 9.88 6.53
CA GLY A 15 4.70 10.55 6.32
C GLY A 15 3.59 9.60 5.90
N THR A 16 2.41 10.16 5.71
CA THR A 16 1.20 9.42 5.37
C THR A 16 0.55 10.01 4.13
N GLY A 17 -0.06 9.15 3.32
CA GLY A 17 -0.86 9.57 2.19
C GLY A 17 -0.09 9.82 0.90
N SER A 18 0.80 8.89 0.52
CA SER A 18 1.48 8.89 -0.79
C SER A 18 0.50 9.10 -1.95
N GLU A 19 -0.66 8.45 -1.90
CA GLU A 19 -1.71 8.60 -2.90
C GLU A 19 -2.29 10.02 -2.94
N ARG A 20 -2.44 10.68 -1.78
CA ARG A 20 -2.89 12.08 -1.73
C ARG A 20 -1.87 13.01 -2.38
N LEU A 21 -0.58 12.80 -2.12
CA LEU A 21 0.49 13.57 -2.74
C LEU A 21 0.53 13.32 -4.26
N PHE A 22 0.32 12.07 -4.67
CA PHE A 22 0.22 11.72 -6.08
C PHE A 22 -0.99 12.37 -6.76
N PHE A 23 -2.15 12.41 -6.10
CA PHE A 23 -3.31 13.15 -6.60
C PHE A 23 -2.97 14.63 -6.84
N CYS A 24 -2.28 15.28 -5.90
CA CYS A 24 -1.82 16.67 -6.08
C CYS A 24 -0.83 16.81 -7.24
N PHE A 25 0.06 15.82 -7.43
CA PHE A 25 0.99 15.76 -8.55
C PHE A 25 0.23 15.65 -9.89
N LEU A 26 -0.75 14.75 -10.00
CA LEU A 26 -1.57 14.61 -11.21
C LEU A 26 -2.34 15.89 -11.55
N LEU A 27 -2.83 16.62 -10.54
CA LEU A 27 -3.44 17.95 -10.74
C LEU A 27 -2.44 18.96 -11.30
N LYS A 28 -1.22 19.00 -10.75
CA LYS A 28 -0.16 19.89 -11.21
C LYS A 28 0.25 19.60 -12.65
N GLU A 29 0.35 18.31 -12.99
CA GLU A 29 0.64 17.84 -14.35
C GLU A 29 -0.56 17.96 -15.31
N ARG A 30 -1.69 18.51 -14.85
CA ARG A 30 -2.92 18.72 -15.64
C ARG A 30 -3.52 17.43 -16.22
N LEU A 31 -3.24 16.30 -15.59
CA LEU A 31 -3.83 15.01 -15.96
C LEU A 31 -5.26 14.86 -15.43
N LEU A 32 -5.61 15.58 -14.36
CA LEU A 32 -6.95 15.57 -13.78
C LEU A 32 -7.72 16.80 -14.21
N GLY A 33 -8.98 16.59 -14.61
CA GLY A 33 -9.88 17.63 -15.05
C GLY A 33 -11.28 17.49 -14.44
N PRO A 34 -12.27 18.27 -14.94
CA PRO A 34 -13.65 18.25 -14.43
C PRO A 34 -14.31 16.87 -14.51
N LEU A 35 -13.97 16.07 -15.53
CA LEU A 35 -14.51 14.71 -15.69
C LEU A 35 -14.09 13.81 -14.53
N GLN A 36 -12.82 13.86 -14.11
CA GLN A 36 -12.29 13.09 -13.00
C GLN A 36 -12.93 13.51 -11.67
N ALA A 37 -13.16 14.83 -11.48
CA ALA A 37 -13.88 15.34 -10.32
C ALA A 37 -15.34 14.84 -10.28
N ALA A 38 -16.04 14.88 -11.42
CA ALA A 38 -17.40 14.37 -11.54
C ALA A 38 -17.45 12.85 -11.27
N SER A 39 -16.51 12.08 -11.81
CA SER A 39 -16.40 10.63 -11.59
C SER A 39 -16.15 10.31 -10.11
N PHE A 40 -15.29 11.06 -9.43
CA PHE A 40 -15.01 10.89 -8.01
C PHE A 40 -16.26 11.14 -7.15
N LEU A 41 -17.01 12.20 -7.43
CA LEU A 41 -18.26 12.51 -6.71
C LEU A 41 -19.36 11.48 -7.00
N SER A 42 -19.54 11.10 -8.27
CA SER A 42 -20.50 10.07 -8.68
C SER A 42 -20.22 8.74 -8.00
N PHE A 43 -18.95 8.32 -7.93
CA PHE A 43 -18.54 7.12 -7.20
C PHE A 43 -18.95 7.20 -5.73
N ALA A 44 -18.65 8.32 -5.07
CA ALA A 44 -18.99 8.50 -3.66
C ALA A 44 -20.49 8.34 -3.42
N VAL A 45 -21.32 9.01 -4.21
CA VAL A 45 -22.79 8.90 -4.10
C VAL A 45 -23.28 7.47 -4.35
N ARG A 46 -22.77 6.82 -5.41
CA ARG A 46 -23.19 5.47 -5.81
C ARG A 46 -22.81 4.40 -4.79
N TYR A 47 -21.63 4.51 -4.19
CA TYR A 47 -21.07 3.44 -3.37
C TYR A 47 -21.09 3.72 -1.86
N LEU A 48 -21.49 4.93 -1.41
CA LEU A 48 -21.64 5.25 0.00
C LEU A 48 -22.58 4.27 0.75
N PRO A 49 -23.75 3.88 0.18
CA PRO A 49 -24.64 2.91 0.85
C PRO A 49 -23.99 1.54 1.06
N ARG A 50 -23.06 1.13 0.16
CA ARG A 50 -22.37 -0.17 0.21
C ARG A 50 -21.16 -0.18 1.13
N PHE A 51 -20.37 0.89 1.15
CA PHE A 51 -19.07 0.92 1.82
C PHE A 51 -19.03 1.82 3.06
N GLY A 52 -20.08 2.61 3.32
CA GLY A 52 -20.05 3.56 4.42
C GLY A 52 -18.86 4.52 4.33
N ALA A 53 -18.21 4.79 5.46
CA ALA A 53 -17.05 5.67 5.52
C ALA A 53 -15.82 5.14 4.73
N ASP A 54 -15.74 3.84 4.47
CA ASP A 54 -14.63 3.26 3.69
C ASP A 54 -14.72 3.59 2.19
N VAL A 55 -15.84 4.22 1.74
CA VAL A 55 -15.99 4.70 0.36
C VAL A 55 -14.83 5.59 -0.05
N TRP A 56 -14.36 6.45 0.84
CA TRP A 56 -13.25 7.39 0.55
C TRP A 56 -11.92 6.69 0.33
N LYS A 57 -11.68 5.57 1.01
CA LYS A 57 -10.47 4.75 0.82
C LYS A 57 -10.51 3.95 -0.49
N LYS A 58 -11.71 3.48 -0.85
CA LYS A 58 -11.94 2.69 -2.07
C LYS A 58 -12.13 3.54 -3.32
N ASN A 59 -12.35 4.86 -3.17
CA ASN A 59 -12.64 5.75 -4.30
C ASN A 59 -11.35 6.09 -5.08
N LYS A 60 -11.14 5.38 -6.16
CA LYS A 60 -10.08 5.63 -7.14
C LYS A 60 -10.62 6.24 -8.44
N ALA A 61 -11.91 6.64 -8.45
CA ALA A 61 -12.59 7.15 -9.64
C ALA A 61 -12.04 8.51 -10.14
N TYR A 62 -11.14 9.15 -9.38
CA TYR A 62 -10.37 10.28 -9.89
C TYR A 62 -9.39 9.88 -11.03
N LEU A 63 -9.16 8.58 -11.24
CA LEU A 63 -8.40 8.08 -12.38
C LEU A 63 -9.27 7.79 -13.59
N ALA A 64 -10.60 7.76 -13.45
CA ALA A 64 -11.50 7.31 -14.51
C ALA A 64 -11.28 8.04 -15.83
N GLY A 65 -11.20 7.28 -16.91
CA GLY A 65 -10.96 7.76 -18.28
C GLY A 65 -9.51 8.07 -18.61
N LEU A 66 -8.60 8.11 -17.62
CA LEU A 66 -7.15 8.26 -17.88
C LEU A 66 -6.58 6.97 -18.48
N GLN A 67 -5.61 7.11 -19.35
CA GLN A 67 -4.83 5.98 -19.86
C GLN A 67 -3.98 5.38 -18.76
N GLU A 68 -3.99 4.06 -18.61
CA GLU A 68 -3.16 3.35 -17.61
C GLU A 68 -1.67 3.71 -17.77
N ARG A 69 -1.16 3.70 -19.01
CA ARG A 69 0.25 4.04 -19.31
C ARG A 69 0.64 5.44 -18.82
N ASP A 70 -0.25 6.42 -18.96
CA ASP A 70 0.05 7.80 -18.62
C ASP A 70 0.09 7.96 -17.07
N VAL A 71 -0.79 7.26 -16.37
CA VAL A 71 -0.80 7.20 -14.89
C VAL A 71 0.42 6.45 -14.36
N HIS A 72 0.81 5.33 -14.98
CA HIS A 72 2.01 4.58 -14.61
C HIS A 72 3.29 5.40 -14.83
N GLU A 73 3.38 6.13 -15.95
CA GLU A 73 4.53 7.00 -16.20
C GLU A 73 4.59 8.17 -15.20
N ALA A 74 3.46 8.84 -14.95
CA ALA A 74 3.36 9.88 -13.93
C ALA A 74 3.75 9.35 -12.54
N ALA A 75 3.30 8.15 -12.18
CA ALA A 75 3.63 7.51 -10.91
C ALA A 75 5.12 7.15 -10.81
N ARG A 76 5.74 6.70 -11.90
CA ARG A 76 7.18 6.40 -11.98
C ARG A 76 8.01 7.67 -11.72
N VAL A 77 7.66 8.77 -12.40
CA VAL A 77 8.33 10.07 -12.21
C VAL A 77 8.15 10.55 -10.77
N PHE A 78 6.91 10.56 -10.28
CA PHE A 78 6.59 11.02 -8.93
C PHE A 78 7.29 10.18 -7.85
N ALA A 79 7.28 8.85 -7.98
CA ALA A 79 7.97 7.97 -7.06
C ALA A 79 9.49 8.23 -7.05
N GLY A 80 10.11 8.39 -8.22
CA GLY A 80 11.54 8.62 -8.34
C GLY A 80 11.98 9.98 -7.81
N GLU A 81 11.27 11.04 -8.16
CA GLU A 81 11.67 12.42 -7.83
C GLU A 81 11.28 12.85 -6.41
N CYS A 82 10.10 12.41 -5.94
CA CYS A 82 9.51 12.89 -4.70
C CYS A 82 9.56 11.85 -3.57
N LEU A 83 9.09 10.62 -3.81
CA LEU A 83 8.89 9.65 -2.73
C LEU A 83 10.13 8.80 -2.42
N SER A 84 11.01 8.54 -3.38
CA SER A 84 12.21 7.72 -3.15
C SER A 84 13.12 8.28 -2.05
N LYS A 85 13.13 9.60 -1.89
CA LYS A 85 13.89 10.32 -0.86
C LYS A 85 13.29 10.17 0.55
N SER A 86 12.01 9.82 0.63
CA SER A 86 11.30 9.60 1.90
C SER A 86 11.36 8.15 2.36
N ILE A 87 12.03 7.25 1.61
CA ILE A 87 12.22 5.87 2.04
C ILE A 87 13.12 5.86 3.27
N ARG A 88 12.62 5.32 4.38
CA ARG A 88 13.31 5.25 5.66
C ARG A 88 14.59 4.44 5.54
N ARG A 89 15.67 4.98 6.08
CA ARG A 89 16.97 4.32 6.06
C ARG A 89 16.93 2.99 6.83
N GLU A 90 16.33 3.00 8.01
CA GLU A 90 16.17 1.80 8.83
C GLU A 90 15.38 0.69 8.10
N MET A 91 14.38 1.04 7.31
CA MET A 91 13.64 0.06 6.51
C MET A 91 14.48 -0.51 5.36
N LYS A 92 15.30 0.30 4.69
CA LYS A 92 16.25 -0.22 3.70
C LYS A 92 17.23 -1.22 4.31
N GLU A 93 17.74 -0.93 5.50
CA GLU A 93 18.65 -1.82 6.23
C GLU A 93 17.95 -3.12 6.63
N ARG A 94 16.68 -3.08 7.06
CA ARG A 94 15.88 -4.27 7.37
C ARG A 94 15.58 -5.11 6.13
N ILE A 95 15.19 -4.49 5.04
CA ILE A 95 14.93 -5.17 3.75
C ILE A 95 16.21 -5.88 3.28
N ALA A 96 17.35 -5.19 3.31
CA ALA A 96 18.63 -5.78 2.92
C ALA A 96 19.01 -6.98 3.78
N ARG A 97 18.75 -6.93 5.10
CA ARG A 97 18.99 -8.04 6.04
C ARG A 97 18.12 -9.24 5.68
N HIS A 98 16.80 -9.06 5.56
CA HIS A 98 15.88 -10.15 5.19
C HIS A 98 16.29 -10.83 3.88
N ARG A 99 16.63 -10.04 2.87
CA ARG A 99 17.11 -10.59 1.59
C ARG A 99 18.42 -11.37 1.72
N HIS A 100 19.34 -10.90 2.57
CA HIS A 100 20.58 -11.64 2.87
C HIS A 100 20.31 -12.97 3.61
N GLU A 101 19.26 -13.00 4.43
CA GLU A 101 18.80 -14.19 5.14
C GLU A 101 18.01 -15.14 4.23
N GLY A 102 17.75 -14.76 2.98
CA GLY A 102 17.03 -15.55 1.98
C GLY A 102 15.51 -15.45 2.09
N ASP A 103 14.99 -14.44 2.79
CA ASP A 103 13.55 -14.16 2.86
C ASP A 103 13.07 -13.39 1.64
N GLU A 104 11.81 -13.60 1.27
CA GLU A 104 11.15 -12.86 0.19
C GLU A 104 10.39 -11.66 0.77
N THR A 105 10.74 -10.45 0.32
CA THR A 105 10.14 -9.20 0.80
C THR A 105 8.97 -8.78 -0.09
N ILE A 106 7.88 -8.32 0.53
CA ILE A 106 6.61 -8.00 -0.13
C ILE A 106 6.12 -6.64 0.35
N LEU A 107 5.97 -5.69 -0.56
CA LEU A 107 5.27 -4.44 -0.28
C LEU A 107 3.77 -4.70 -0.32
N LEU A 108 3.08 -4.61 0.83
CA LEU A 108 1.66 -4.92 0.98
C LEU A 108 0.89 -3.67 1.42
N THR A 109 0.26 -2.97 0.48
CA THR A 109 -0.27 -1.62 0.70
C THR A 109 -1.63 -1.36 0.06
N GLY A 110 -2.42 -0.52 0.72
CA GLY A 110 -3.66 0.05 0.16
C GLY A 110 -3.46 1.13 -0.91
N SER A 111 -2.23 1.58 -1.15
CA SER A 111 -1.90 2.53 -2.21
C SER A 111 -1.97 1.89 -3.59
N LEU A 112 -2.04 2.71 -4.64
CA LEU A 112 -2.12 2.25 -6.03
C LEU A 112 -0.92 1.40 -6.43
N LEU A 113 -1.14 0.34 -7.19
CA LEU A 113 -0.09 -0.51 -7.76
C LEU A 113 0.92 0.32 -8.57
N ALA A 114 0.43 1.28 -9.36
CA ALA A 114 1.26 2.19 -10.14
C ALA A 114 2.29 2.98 -9.30
N LEU A 115 1.96 3.29 -8.03
CA LEU A 115 2.89 3.94 -7.08
C LEU A 115 3.76 2.94 -6.36
N ALA A 116 3.20 1.82 -5.94
CA ALA A 116 3.87 0.84 -5.11
C ALA A 116 5.03 0.16 -5.86
N GLU A 117 4.85 -0.18 -7.13
CA GLU A 117 5.89 -0.85 -7.93
C GLU A 117 7.19 -0.05 -8.07
N PRO A 118 7.20 1.22 -8.49
CA PRO A 118 8.46 1.97 -8.58
C PRO A 118 9.11 2.16 -7.21
N LEU A 119 8.33 2.33 -6.12
CA LEU A 119 8.87 2.44 -4.77
C LEU A 119 9.48 1.14 -4.27
N ALA A 120 8.85 0.00 -4.54
CA ALA A 120 9.40 -1.32 -4.24
C ALA A 120 10.75 -1.51 -4.93
N ARG A 121 10.87 -1.15 -6.22
CA ARG A 121 12.14 -1.20 -6.95
C ARG A 121 13.22 -0.32 -6.29
N HIS A 122 12.88 0.91 -5.89
CA HIS A 122 13.82 1.81 -5.20
C HIS A 122 14.24 1.29 -3.82
N ALA A 123 13.37 0.56 -3.13
CA ALA A 123 13.66 -0.04 -1.83
C ALA A 123 14.33 -1.42 -1.91
N GLY A 124 14.38 -2.04 -3.09
CA GLY A 124 14.90 -3.39 -3.27
C GLY A 124 13.95 -4.48 -2.77
N ILE A 125 12.64 -4.23 -2.81
CA ILE A 125 11.59 -5.19 -2.41
C ILE A 125 11.27 -6.11 -3.60
N ASP A 126 11.07 -7.40 -3.34
CA ASP A 126 10.98 -8.43 -4.37
C ASP A 126 9.60 -8.49 -5.03
N ARG A 127 8.51 -8.31 -4.26
CA ARG A 127 7.12 -8.40 -4.77
C ARG A 127 6.26 -7.25 -4.25
N VAL A 128 5.16 -6.99 -4.97
CA VAL A 128 4.16 -5.97 -4.60
C VAL A 128 2.77 -6.58 -4.60
N ALA A 129 2.01 -6.31 -3.53
CA ALA A 129 0.59 -6.51 -3.42
C ALA A 129 -0.07 -5.18 -3.04
N ALA A 130 -0.74 -4.54 -3.99
CA ALA A 130 -1.23 -3.18 -3.86
C ALA A 130 -2.64 -3.05 -4.46
N THR A 131 -3.23 -1.86 -4.40
CA THR A 131 -4.55 -1.61 -4.97
C THR A 131 -4.52 -1.68 -6.49
N ILE A 132 -5.33 -2.58 -7.04
CA ILE A 132 -5.55 -2.77 -8.48
C ILE A 132 -6.90 -2.17 -8.83
N CYS A 133 -6.91 -1.16 -9.69
CA CYS A 133 -8.11 -0.53 -10.22
C CYS A 133 -8.63 -1.28 -11.46
N ALA A 134 -9.94 -1.24 -11.68
CA ALA A 134 -10.52 -1.73 -12.92
C ALA A 134 -10.13 -0.82 -14.09
N ALA A 135 -9.81 -1.43 -15.22
CA ALA A 135 -9.52 -0.75 -16.47
C ALA A 135 -10.10 -1.53 -17.65
N GLU A 136 -10.57 -0.83 -18.68
CA GLU A 136 -11.05 -1.39 -19.92
C GLU A 136 -10.39 -0.66 -21.09
N ASN A 137 -9.92 -1.40 -22.08
CA ASN A 137 -9.22 -0.85 -23.24
C ASN A 137 -8.06 0.11 -22.90
N GLY A 138 -7.33 -0.20 -21.79
CA GLY A 138 -6.21 0.60 -21.30
C GLY A 138 -6.60 1.91 -20.61
N ARG A 139 -7.87 2.06 -20.21
CA ARG A 139 -8.38 3.24 -19.47
C ARG A 139 -8.99 2.82 -18.14
N PHE A 140 -8.68 3.55 -17.09
CA PHE A 140 -9.28 3.33 -15.79
C PHE A 140 -10.79 3.58 -15.79
N GLU A 141 -11.52 2.76 -15.04
CA GLU A 141 -12.95 2.86 -14.84
C GLU A 141 -13.32 3.46 -13.49
N ALA A 142 -14.52 4.07 -13.42
CA ALA A 142 -15.10 4.56 -12.17
C ALA A 142 -15.76 3.43 -11.35
N LEU A 143 -15.03 2.32 -11.15
CA LEU A 143 -15.48 1.16 -10.39
C LEU A 143 -14.68 0.97 -9.10
N PRO A 144 -15.21 0.21 -8.12
CA PRO A 144 -14.41 -0.19 -6.96
C PRO A 144 -13.17 -0.96 -7.39
N PRO A 145 -12.06 -0.81 -6.64
CA PRO A 145 -10.86 -1.57 -6.92
C PRO A 145 -11.12 -3.08 -6.96
N LEU A 146 -10.47 -3.79 -7.87
CA LEU A 146 -10.50 -5.24 -7.98
C LEU A 146 -9.80 -5.90 -6.79
N VAL A 147 -8.69 -5.29 -6.35
CA VAL A 147 -7.93 -5.67 -5.16
C VAL A 147 -7.68 -4.41 -4.34
N HIS A 148 -7.87 -4.48 -3.03
CA HIS A 148 -7.60 -3.34 -2.14
C HIS A 148 -7.08 -3.82 -0.78
N PRO A 149 -5.75 -3.95 -0.61
CA PRO A 149 -5.12 -4.42 0.62
C PRO A 149 -5.25 -3.41 1.76
N PHE A 150 -6.40 -3.39 2.42
CA PHE A 150 -6.70 -2.48 3.51
C PHE A 150 -7.31 -3.23 4.71
N ARG A 151 -6.83 -2.96 5.94
CA ARG A 151 -7.27 -3.63 7.17
C ARG A 151 -7.15 -5.17 7.08
N GLY A 152 -8.25 -5.89 7.38
CA GLY A 152 -8.28 -7.36 7.34
C GLY A 152 -7.91 -7.98 6.00
N GLU A 153 -8.10 -7.26 4.89
CA GLU A 153 -7.72 -7.74 3.55
C GLU A 153 -6.21 -7.96 3.41
N LYS A 154 -5.39 -7.15 4.09
CA LYS A 154 -3.92 -7.37 4.13
C LYS A 154 -3.60 -8.77 4.68
N ARG A 155 -4.27 -9.17 5.77
CA ARG A 155 -4.09 -10.50 6.35
C ARG A 155 -4.52 -11.61 5.38
N HIS A 156 -5.66 -11.49 4.73
CA HIS A 156 -6.14 -12.51 3.77
C HIS A 156 -5.19 -12.67 2.58
N ILE A 157 -4.67 -11.56 2.05
CA ILE A 157 -3.67 -11.59 0.97
C ILE A 157 -2.37 -12.27 1.46
N ALA A 158 -1.88 -11.92 2.65
CA ALA A 158 -0.70 -12.55 3.23
C ALA A 158 -0.90 -14.05 3.44
N GLU A 159 -2.06 -14.49 3.97
CA GLU A 159 -2.42 -15.90 4.11
C GLU A 159 -2.45 -16.63 2.77
N SER A 160 -2.94 -15.98 1.70
CA SER A 160 -2.94 -16.56 0.35
C SER A 160 -1.52 -16.75 -0.17
N MET A 161 -0.67 -15.73 -0.04
CA MET A 161 0.73 -15.79 -0.47
C MET A 161 1.53 -16.84 0.31
N CYS A 162 1.26 -16.96 1.61
CA CYS A 162 1.87 -18.01 2.45
C CYS A 162 1.46 -19.41 1.97
N ARG A 163 0.19 -19.63 1.65
CA ARG A 163 -0.28 -20.91 1.09
C ARG A 163 0.39 -21.26 -0.24
N GLU A 164 0.55 -20.27 -1.13
CA GLU A 164 1.25 -20.45 -2.41
C GLU A 164 2.70 -20.91 -2.24
N LYS A 165 3.36 -20.45 -1.18
CA LYS A 165 4.76 -20.74 -0.87
C LYS A 165 4.94 -21.95 0.07
N GLY A 166 3.86 -22.49 0.63
CA GLY A 166 3.93 -23.59 1.59
C GLY A 166 4.54 -23.20 2.94
N VAL A 167 4.45 -21.91 3.34
CA VAL A 167 4.95 -21.40 4.62
C VAL A 167 3.78 -21.04 5.54
N ALA A 168 3.97 -21.13 6.85
CA ALA A 168 2.95 -20.69 7.79
C ALA A 168 3.09 -19.20 8.09
N LEU A 169 1.97 -18.47 8.19
CA LEU A 169 1.99 -17.02 8.46
C LEU A 169 2.73 -16.69 9.78
N ARG A 170 2.68 -17.58 10.78
CA ARG A 170 3.44 -17.46 12.05
C ARG A 170 4.97 -17.57 11.89
N GLU A 171 5.46 -17.99 10.74
CA GLU A 171 6.89 -18.05 10.41
C GLU A 171 7.36 -16.80 9.66
N CYS A 172 6.43 -15.89 9.36
CA CYS A 172 6.65 -14.68 8.58
C CYS A 172 6.83 -13.46 9.49
N ALA A 173 7.33 -12.37 8.90
CA ALA A 173 7.45 -11.07 9.55
C ALA A 173 6.50 -10.03 8.89
N ALA A 174 6.08 -9.04 9.67
CA ALA A 174 5.33 -7.90 9.15
C ALA A 174 5.74 -6.59 9.82
N TYR A 175 5.78 -5.54 9.03
CA TYR A 175 6.11 -4.17 9.40
C TYR A 175 4.91 -3.26 9.09
N GLY A 176 4.47 -2.47 10.08
CA GLY A 176 3.33 -1.57 9.92
C GLY A 176 3.37 -0.41 10.92
N ASP A 177 2.68 0.70 10.60
CA ASP A 177 2.67 1.93 11.40
C ASP A 177 1.32 2.21 12.09
N SER A 178 0.26 1.56 11.66
CA SER A 178 -1.09 1.96 12.06
C SER A 178 -1.96 0.81 12.59
N ILE A 179 -3.02 1.18 13.30
CA ILE A 179 -4.03 0.23 13.76
C ILE A 179 -4.66 -0.59 12.61
N HIS A 180 -4.55 -0.12 11.38
CA HIS A 180 -5.07 -0.82 10.21
C HIS A 180 -4.24 -2.06 9.84
N ASP A 181 -2.99 -2.11 10.27
CA ASP A 181 -2.08 -3.25 10.06
C ASP A 181 -2.21 -4.32 11.16
N LEU A 182 -2.90 -3.97 12.26
CA LEU A 182 -3.05 -4.83 13.42
C LEU A 182 -3.49 -6.27 13.07
N PRO A 183 -4.49 -6.52 12.19
CA PRO A 183 -4.91 -7.88 11.86
C PRO A 183 -3.79 -8.74 11.26
N LEU A 184 -2.86 -8.14 10.51
CA LEU A 184 -1.69 -8.82 9.96
C LEU A 184 -0.60 -8.98 11.01
N LEU A 185 -0.26 -7.90 11.73
CA LEU A 185 0.76 -7.91 12.78
C LEU A 185 0.48 -8.95 13.87
N GLU A 186 -0.80 -9.16 14.23
CA GLU A 186 -1.21 -10.19 15.20
C GLU A 186 -1.12 -11.62 14.67
N ALA A 187 -1.07 -11.81 13.37
CA ALA A 187 -1.09 -13.13 12.73
C ALA A 187 0.29 -13.68 12.38
N VAL A 188 1.29 -12.81 12.27
CA VAL A 188 2.68 -13.19 11.97
C VAL A 188 3.45 -13.56 13.23
N GLY A 189 4.59 -14.25 13.06
CA GLY A 189 5.49 -14.59 14.16
C GLY A 189 6.36 -13.44 14.62
N THR A 190 6.78 -12.57 13.68
CA THR A 190 7.59 -11.39 13.99
C THR A 190 6.84 -10.13 13.55
N ALA A 191 6.28 -9.41 14.52
CA ALA A 191 5.59 -8.14 14.28
C ALA A 191 6.48 -6.98 14.70
N VAL A 192 6.64 -6.00 13.82
CA VAL A 192 7.43 -4.79 14.06
C VAL A 192 6.56 -3.56 13.82
N ALA A 193 6.40 -2.73 14.84
CA ALA A 193 5.68 -1.47 14.76
C ALA A 193 6.67 -0.35 14.37
N VAL A 194 6.50 0.22 13.18
CA VAL A 194 7.40 1.25 12.64
C VAL A 194 6.77 2.63 12.85
N HIS A 195 7.37 3.48 13.70
CA HIS A 195 6.83 4.80 14.05
C HIS A 195 5.30 4.80 14.26
N PRO A 196 4.79 3.90 15.14
CA PRO A 196 3.38 3.56 15.20
C PRO A 196 2.50 4.71 15.65
N ASP A 197 1.26 4.73 15.16
CA ASP A 197 0.21 5.57 15.71
C ASP A 197 -0.03 5.23 17.20
N ARG A 198 -0.63 6.17 17.96
CA ARG A 198 -0.85 6.01 19.41
C ARG A 198 -1.61 4.73 19.78
N ARG A 199 -2.48 4.21 18.88
CA ARG A 199 -3.28 3.01 19.14
C ARG A 199 -2.44 1.76 18.96
N LEU A 200 -1.69 1.69 17.85
CA LEU A 200 -0.79 0.58 17.57
C LEU A 200 0.37 0.55 18.59
N GLU A 201 0.94 1.70 18.93
CA GLU A 201 2.02 1.80 19.93
C GLU A 201 1.62 1.18 21.28
N LYS A 202 0.40 1.50 21.76
CA LYS A 202 -0.11 0.93 23.01
C LYS A 202 -0.23 -0.60 22.97
N ILE A 203 -0.59 -1.16 21.81
CA ILE A 203 -0.70 -2.61 21.61
C ILE A 203 0.68 -3.22 21.49
N ALA A 204 1.58 -2.64 20.69
CA ALA A 204 2.95 -3.11 20.50
C ALA A 204 3.71 -3.21 21.82
N ARG A 205 3.62 -2.19 22.70
CA ARG A 205 4.20 -2.21 24.04
C ARG A 205 3.63 -3.33 24.90
N ARG A 206 2.31 -3.56 24.88
CA ARG A 206 1.67 -4.64 25.65
C ARG A 206 2.07 -6.03 25.17
N ARG A 207 2.30 -6.18 23.87
CA ARG A 207 2.66 -7.44 23.24
C ARG A 207 4.17 -7.67 23.16
N LEU A 208 4.95 -6.72 23.64
CA LEU A 208 6.42 -6.73 23.57
C LEU A 208 6.94 -6.85 22.12
N TRP A 209 6.22 -6.25 21.18
CA TRP A 209 6.69 -6.15 19.80
C TRP A 209 7.84 -5.14 19.70
N GLU A 210 8.72 -5.37 18.73
CA GLU A 210 9.74 -4.37 18.39
C GLU A 210 9.06 -3.09 17.90
N ILE A 211 9.57 -1.93 18.36
CA ILE A 211 9.15 -0.59 17.90
C ILE A 211 10.39 0.10 17.36
N LEU A 212 10.30 0.51 16.09
CA LEU A 212 11.29 1.33 15.40
C LEU A 212 10.90 2.81 15.46
#